data_08f8bc391aed8dc9a36d89ceee047cdf
#
_entry.id   08f8bc391aed8dc9a36d89ceee047cdf
#
_cell.length_a   1.000
_cell.length_b   1.000
_cell.length_c   1.000
_cell.angle_alpha   90.00
_cell.angle_beta   90.00
_cell.angle_gamma   90.00
#
_symmetry.space_group_name_H-M   'P 1'
#
loop_
_entity.id
_entity.type
_entity.pdbx_description
1 polymer ?
#
loop_
_entity_poly.entity_id
_entity_poly.type
_entity_poly.pdbx_seq_one_letter_code
_entity_poly.pdbx_strand_id
1 'polypeptide(L)'
;MKSLRTLLKLARADLEVLRRALAEQIAKEADIAQRILGHEQTVRNEQMLAQRDYESARAYGGYAVAALTIRRALDAERLAINRDMERLRTLIAEAHVEVRKFERMLELEADRKKTARAKRENAELDELATLRFARHKI
;
A
#
# COMPACT_ATOMS: atom_id res chain seq x y z
N MET A 1 10.68 20.73 -14.41
CA MET A 1 10.05 20.19 -15.64
C MET A 1 8.61 19.77 -15.37
N LYS A 2 7.69 20.16 -16.25
CA LYS A 2 6.28 19.76 -16.16
C LYS A 2 6.12 18.25 -16.24
N SER A 3 6.88 17.56 -17.08
CA SER A 3 6.83 16.12 -17.26
C SER A 3 7.19 15.35 -15.99
N LEU A 4 8.23 15.79 -15.27
CA LEU A 4 8.67 15.14 -14.04
C LEU A 4 7.66 15.32 -12.90
N ARG A 5 7.08 16.51 -12.77
CA ARG A 5 6.00 16.78 -11.82
C ARG A 5 4.75 15.96 -12.13
N THR A 6 4.42 15.83 -13.42
CA THR A 6 3.30 15.00 -13.87
C THR A 6 3.53 13.53 -13.53
N LEU A 7 4.73 13.01 -13.77
CA LEU A 7 5.11 11.64 -13.42
C LEU A 7 5.01 11.40 -11.91
N LEU A 8 5.46 12.35 -11.10
CA LEU A 8 5.33 12.26 -9.64
C LEU A 8 3.86 12.24 -9.21
N LYS A 9 3.05 13.10 -9.80
CA LYS A 9 1.61 13.14 -9.52
C LYS A 9 0.93 11.81 -9.85
N LEU A 10 1.26 11.22 -11.00
CA LEU A 10 0.75 9.91 -11.41
C LEU A 10 1.22 8.80 -10.47
N ALA A 11 2.50 8.81 -10.08
CA ALA A 11 3.05 7.84 -9.15
C ALA A 11 2.37 7.91 -7.78
N ARG A 12 2.09 9.10 -7.28
CA ARG A 12 1.34 9.29 -6.03
C ARG A 12 -0.10 8.80 -6.13
N ALA A 13 -0.75 9.05 -7.28
CA ALA A 13 -2.12 8.58 -7.52
C ALA A 13 -2.16 7.05 -7.57
N ASP A 14 -1.21 6.41 -8.24
CA ASP A 14 -1.08 4.95 -8.28
C ASP A 14 -0.89 4.35 -6.89
N LEU A 15 -0.03 4.97 -6.08
CA LEU A 15 0.18 4.56 -4.69
C LEU A 15 -1.10 4.63 -3.88
N GLU A 16 -1.88 5.70 -4.05
CA GLU A 16 -3.16 5.87 -3.35
C GLU A 16 -4.19 4.82 -3.75
N VAL A 17 -4.27 4.48 -5.04
CA VAL A 17 -5.14 3.40 -5.53
C VAL A 17 -4.78 2.06 -4.87
N LEU A 18 -3.49 1.76 -4.78
CA LEU A 18 -3.01 0.52 -4.15
C LEU A 18 -3.31 0.49 -2.64
N ARG A 19 -3.15 1.62 -1.96
CA ARG A 19 -3.50 1.74 -0.53
C ARG A 19 -4.97 1.49 -0.27
N ARG A 20 -5.84 2.03 -1.10
CA ARG A 20 -7.29 1.79 -1.02
C ARG A 20 -7.64 0.34 -1.27
N ALA A 21 -7.01 -0.27 -2.27
CA ALA A 21 -7.20 -1.69 -2.55
C ALA A 21 -6.78 -2.57 -1.37
N LEU A 22 -5.67 -2.24 -0.70
CA LEU A 22 -5.22 -2.95 0.51
C LEU A 22 -6.22 -2.77 1.65
N ALA A 23 -6.73 -1.56 1.87
CA ALA A 23 -7.74 -1.28 2.90
C ALA A 23 -9.00 -2.11 2.68
N GLU A 24 -9.47 -2.28 1.44
CA GLU A 24 -10.59 -3.13 1.09
C GLU A 24 -10.32 -4.61 1.42
N GLN A 25 -9.12 -5.10 1.13
CA GLN A 25 -8.72 -6.48 1.46
C GLN A 25 -8.63 -6.69 2.98
N ILE A 26 -8.12 -5.71 3.72
CA ILE A 26 -8.08 -5.75 5.18
C ILE A 26 -9.50 -5.85 5.75
N ALA A 27 -10.46 -5.10 5.20
CA ALA A 27 -11.87 -5.18 5.60
C ALA A 27 -12.47 -6.57 5.30
N LYS A 28 -12.13 -7.15 4.15
CA LYS A 28 -12.55 -8.52 3.80
C LYS A 28 -11.94 -9.56 4.73
N GLU A 29 -10.68 -9.40 5.14
CA GLU A 29 -10.02 -10.28 6.11
C GLU A 29 -10.73 -10.21 7.47
N ALA A 30 -11.09 -9.03 7.93
CA ALA A 30 -11.85 -8.86 9.17
C ALA A 30 -13.21 -9.53 9.09
N ASP A 31 -13.90 -9.40 7.96
CA ASP A 31 -15.21 -10.04 7.73
C ASP A 31 -15.09 -11.55 7.72
N ILE A 32 -14.15 -12.13 7.00
CA ILE A 32 -13.96 -13.57 6.93
C ILE A 32 -13.56 -14.14 8.29
N ALA A 33 -12.76 -13.42 9.06
CA ALA A 33 -12.39 -13.82 10.43
C ALA A 33 -13.63 -13.93 11.32
N GLN A 34 -14.56 -12.98 11.23
CA GLN A 34 -15.83 -13.02 11.97
C GLN A 34 -16.71 -14.17 11.52
N ARG A 35 -16.79 -14.42 10.22
CA ARG A 35 -17.57 -15.56 9.68
C ARG A 35 -17.01 -16.90 10.14
N ILE A 36 -15.71 -17.05 10.23
CA ILE A 36 -15.05 -18.25 10.75
C ILE A 36 -15.39 -18.43 12.24
N LEU A 37 -15.28 -17.36 13.04
CA LEU A 37 -15.66 -17.41 14.46
C LEU A 37 -17.13 -17.77 14.65
N GLY A 38 -18.02 -17.20 13.86
CA GLY A 38 -19.45 -17.52 13.88
C GLY A 38 -19.72 -18.98 13.52
N HIS A 39 -19.03 -19.49 12.51
CA HIS A 39 -19.12 -20.89 12.11
C HIS A 39 -18.64 -21.84 13.22
N GLU A 40 -17.49 -21.54 13.85
CA GLU A 40 -16.96 -22.32 14.97
C GLU A 40 -17.95 -22.36 16.13
N GLN A 41 -18.59 -21.24 16.43
CA GLN A 41 -19.58 -21.17 17.49
C GLN A 41 -20.82 -22.02 17.16
N THR A 42 -21.28 -21.94 15.91
CA THR A 42 -22.41 -22.76 15.44
C THR A 42 -22.08 -24.25 15.54
N VAL A 43 -20.89 -24.67 15.16
CA VAL A 43 -20.44 -26.07 15.27
C VAL A 43 -20.43 -26.52 16.74
N ARG A 44 -19.92 -25.70 17.65
CA ARG A 44 -19.88 -25.99 19.08
C ARG A 44 -21.31 -26.18 19.65
N ASN A 45 -22.23 -25.31 19.25
CA ASN A 45 -23.62 -25.39 19.67
C ASN A 45 -24.25 -26.70 19.19
N GLU A 46 -24.03 -27.09 17.96
CA GLU A 46 -24.54 -28.36 17.42
C GLU A 46 -23.92 -29.59 18.12
N GLN A 47 -22.64 -29.52 18.45
CA GLN A 47 -21.97 -30.57 19.25
C GLN A 47 -22.59 -30.73 20.62
N MET A 48 -22.90 -29.61 21.27
CA MET A 48 -23.57 -29.63 22.59
C MET A 48 -24.97 -30.22 22.50
N LEU A 49 -25.75 -29.89 21.48
CA LEU A 49 -27.07 -30.46 21.24
C LEU A 49 -26.98 -31.96 20.96
N ALA A 50 -25.99 -32.42 20.21
CA ALA A 50 -25.76 -33.83 19.92
C ALA A 50 -25.50 -34.67 21.18
N GLN A 51 -24.97 -34.08 22.26
CA GLN A 51 -24.71 -34.72 23.54
C GLN A 51 -25.97 -34.87 24.40
N ARG A 52 -27.00 -34.05 24.14
CA ARG A 52 -28.24 -34.03 24.97
C ARG A 52 -29.32 -34.98 24.49
N ASP A 53 -29.35 -35.31 23.20
CA ASP A 53 -30.45 -35.97 22.56
C ASP A 53 -29.96 -36.99 21.55
N TYR A 54 -30.57 -38.19 21.53
CA TYR A 54 -30.21 -39.25 20.61
C TYR A 54 -30.49 -38.90 19.15
N GLU A 55 -31.63 -38.25 18.89
CA GLU A 55 -31.96 -37.79 17.51
C GLU A 55 -30.99 -36.74 16.99
N SER A 56 -30.60 -35.81 17.84
CA SER A 56 -29.58 -34.78 17.51
C SER A 56 -28.22 -35.42 17.27
N ALA A 57 -27.81 -36.41 18.06
CA ALA A 57 -26.56 -37.15 17.87
C ALA A 57 -26.56 -37.92 16.55
N ARG A 58 -27.69 -38.50 16.16
CA ARG A 58 -27.87 -39.23 14.91
C ARG A 58 -27.76 -38.29 13.68
N ALA A 59 -28.31 -37.10 13.78
CA ALA A 59 -28.29 -36.08 12.72
C ALA A 59 -26.92 -35.39 12.61
N TYR A 60 -26.11 -35.40 13.67
CA TYR A 60 -24.85 -34.69 13.77
C TYR A 60 -23.82 -35.14 12.72
N GLY A 61 -23.79 -36.42 12.35
CA GLY A 61 -22.85 -36.94 11.35
C GLY A 61 -22.98 -36.23 10.00
N GLY A 62 -24.20 -36.06 9.50
CA GLY A 62 -24.46 -35.33 8.27
C GLY A 62 -24.13 -33.84 8.40
N TYR A 63 -24.49 -33.23 9.53
CA TYR A 63 -24.16 -31.84 9.84
C TYR A 63 -22.64 -31.63 9.87
N ALA A 64 -21.88 -32.50 10.52
CA ALA A 64 -20.41 -32.40 10.64
C ALA A 64 -19.73 -32.41 9.28
N VAL A 65 -20.20 -33.25 8.34
CA VAL A 65 -19.68 -33.28 6.98
C VAL A 65 -19.95 -31.97 6.26
N ALA A 66 -21.14 -31.44 6.33
CA ALA A 66 -21.53 -30.16 5.74
C ALA A 66 -20.74 -29.00 6.37
N ALA A 67 -20.56 -29.01 7.69
CA ALA A 67 -19.82 -28.03 8.44
C ALA A 67 -18.31 -28.00 8.01
N LEU A 68 -17.75 -29.17 7.79
CA LEU A 68 -16.37 -29.28 7.32
C LEU A 68 -16.19 -28.67 5.90
N THR A 69 -17.15 -28.91 5.02
CA THR A 69 -17.17 -28.32 3.67
C THR A 69 -17.22 -26.80 3.74
N ILE A 70 -18.10 -26.25 4.60
CA ILE A 70 -18.20 -24.80 4.81
C ILE A 70 -16.89 -24.24 5.38
N ARG A 71 -16.29 -24.91 6.36
CA ARG A 71 -15.01 -24.47 6.95
C ARG A 71 -13.90 -24.43 5.92
N ARG A 72 -13.81 -25.45 5.08
CA ARG A 72 -12.80 -25.49 3.99
C ARG A 72 -12.99 -24.35 3.01
N ALA A 73 -14.23 -24.02 2.67
CA ALA A 73 -14.54 -22.90 1.79
C ALA A 73 -14.13 -21.55 2.42
N LEU A 74 -14.42 -21.36 3.71
CA LEU A 74 -14.03 -20.17 4.46
C LEU A 74 -12.50 -20.04 4.55
N ASP A 75 -11.80 -21.12 4.83
CA ASP A 75 -10.34 -21.13 4.89
C ASP A 75 -9.70 -20.83 3.52
N ALA A 76 -10.28 -21.36 2.44
CA ALA A 76 -9.83 -21.07 1.08
C ALA A 76 -10.02 -19.60 0.72
N GLU A 77 -11.16 -19.01 1.07
CA GLU A 77 -11.47 -17.60 0.88
C GLU A 77 -10.47 -16.71 1.64
N ARG A 78 -10.19 -17.06 2.90
CA ARG A 78 -9.22 -16.35 3.73
C ARG A 78 -7.82 -16.41 3.14
N LEU A 79 -7.41 -17.58 2.65
CA LEU A 79 -6.11 -17.76 1.99
C LEU A 79 -5.97 -16.87 0.76
N ALA A 80 -7.03 -16.79 -0.07
CA ALA A 80 -7.05 -15.93 -1.25
C ALA A 80 -6.93 -14.45 -0.87
N ILE A 81 -7.64 -14.01 0.16
CA ILE A 81 -7.56 -12.64 0.68
C ILE A 81 -6.14 -12.34 1.16
N ASN A 82 -5.53 -13.23 1.92
CA ASN A 82 -4.17 -13.05 2.44
C ASN A 82 -3.13 -12.98 1.31
N ARG A 83 -3.28 -13.77 0.27
CA ARG A 83 -2.42 -13.69 -0.92
C ARG A 83 -2.55 -12.35 -1.64
N ASP A 84 -3.76 -11.85 -1.79
CA ASP A 84 -4.01 -10.54 -2.40
C ASP A 84 -3.43 -9.42 -1.56
N MET A 85 -3.52 -9.50 -0.23
CA MET A 85 -2.90 -8.53 0.68
C MET A 85 -1.38 -8.51 0.54
N GLU A 86 -0.75 -9.68 0.47
CA GLU A 86 0.71 -9.80 0.27
C GLU A 86 1.14 -9.19 -1.06
N ARG A 87 0.41 -9.49 -2.12
CA ARG A 87 0.67 -8.92 -3.45
C ARG A 87 0.56 -7.39 -3.43
N LEU A 88 -0.48 -6.86 -2.80
CA LEU A 88 -0.69 -5.42 -2.69
C LEU A 88 0.41 -4.75 -1.87
N ARG A 89 0.87 -5.36 -0.79
CA ARG A 89 2.00 -4.83 0.00
C ARG A 89 3.27 -4.74 -0.83
N THR A 90 3.56 -5.72 -1.66
CA THR A 90 4.70 -5.70 -2.57
C THR A 90 4.56 -4.57 -3.58
N LEU A 91 3.38 -4.43 -4.21
CA LEU A 91 3.12 -3.37 -5.17
C LEU A 91 3.19 -1.98 -4.53
N ILE A 92 2.75 -1.83 -3.29
CA ILE A 92 2.84 -0.58 -2.52
C ILE A 92 4.30 -0.23 -2.26
N ALA A 93 5.12 -1.21 -1.88
CA ALA A 93 6.56 -0.98 -1.66
C ALA A 93 7.25 -0.50 -2.95
N GLU A 94 6.92 -1.12 -4.08
CA GLU A 94 7.44 -0.71 -5.41
C GLU A 94 6.95 0.70 -5.77
N ALA A 95 5.69 1.00 -5.53
CA ALA A 95 5.11 2.33 -5.80
C ALA A 95 5.76 3.42 -4.93
N HIS A 96 6.09 3.11 -3.68
CA HIS A 96 6.84 4.01 -2.81
C HIS A 96 8.22 4.33 -3.37
N VAL A 97 8.93 3.33 -3.89
CA VAL A 97 10.24 3.53 -4.53
C VAL A 97 10.11 4.46 -5.72
N GLU A 98 9.09 4.28 -6.56
CA GLU A 98 8.83 5.16 -7.72
C GLU A 98 8.57 6.60 -7.29
N VAL A 99 7.74 6.81 -6.28
CA VAL A 99 7.46 8.15 -5.76
C VAL A 99 8.76 8.82 -5.27
N ARG A 100 9.55 8.13 -4.47
CA ARG A 100 10.82 8.66 -3.95
C ARG A 100 11.83 8.96 -5.05
N LYS A 101 11.87 8.12 -6.07
CA LYS A 101 12.72 8.33 -7.24
C LYS A 101 12.40 9.66 -7.92
N PHE A 102 11.13 9.94 -8.19
CA PHE A 102 10.70 11.19 -8.81
C PHE A 102 10.89 12.39 -7.89
N GLU A 103 10.64 12.25 -6.60
CA GLU A 103 10.92 13.31 -5.61
C GLU A 103 12.40 13.65 -5.60
N ARG A 104 13.29 12.64 -5.61
CA ARG A 104 14.73 12.84 -5.63
C ARG A 104 15.20 13.50 -6.93
N MET A 105 14.63 13.11 -8.06
CA MET A 105 14.94 13.73 -9.34
C MET A 105 14.56 15.22 -9.36
N LEU A 106 13.42 15.59 -8.77
CA LEU A 106 12.98 16.97 -8.64
C LEU A 106 13.90 17.78 -7.72
N GLU A 107 14.34 17.21 -6.61
CA GLU A 107 15.31 17.84 -5.70
C GLU A 107 16.62 18.12 -6.42
N LEU A 108 17.15 17.14 -7.15
CA LEU A 108 18.39 17.29 -7.91
C LEU A 108 18.27 18.36 -9.00
N GLU A 109 17.12 18.45 -9.66
CA GLU A 109 16.86 19.50 -10.66
C GLU A 109 16.85 20.88 -10.01
N ALA A 110 16.16 21.01 -8.86
CA ALA A 110 16.14 22.27 -8.10
C ALA A 110 17.54 22.68 -7.65
N ASP A 111 18.35 21.74 -7.18
CA ASP A 111 19.72 21.99 -6.76
C ASP A 111 20.60 22.44 -7.93
N ARG A 112 20.46 21.84 -9.10
CA ARG A 112 21.16 22.24 -10.32
C ARG A 112 20.81 23.68 -10.74
N LYS A 113 19.52 24.03 -10.69
CA LYS A 113 19.05 25.38 -11.00
C LYS A 113 19.61 26.40 -10.02
N LYS A 114 19.62 26.08 -8.74
CA LYS A 114 20.18 26.92 -7.68
C LYS A 114 21.68 27.14 -7.87
N THR A 115 22.42 26.07 -8.15
CA THR A 115 23.86 26.16 -8.41
C THR A 115 24.15 26.98 -9.65
N ALA A 116 23.42 26.79 -10.74
CA ALA A 116 23.58 27.56 -11.97
C ALA A 116 23.30 29.06 -11.75
N ARG A 117 22.27 29.37 -10.95
CA ARG A 117 21.94 30.75 -10.58
C ARG A 117 23.08 31.39 -9.76
N ALA A 118 23.58 30.66 -8.76
CA ALA A 118 24.68 31.13 -7.93
C ALA A 118 25.94 31.40 -8.75
N LYS A 119 26.29 30.51 -9.69
CA LYS A 119 27.41 30.72 -10.61
C LYS A 119 27.23 31.97 -11.49
N ARG A 120 26.00 32.17 -11.96
CA ARG A 120 25.69 33.35 -12.80
C ARG A 120 25.83 34.64 -12.00
N GLU A 121 25.28 34.69 -10.80
CA GLU A 121 25.37 35.83 -9.89
C GLU A 121 26.84 36.14 -9.52
N ASN A 122 27.64 35.12 -9.22
CA ASN A 122 29.05 35.28 -8.92
C ASN A 122 29.84 35.80 -10.13
N ALA A 123 29.52 35.29 -11.32
CA ALA A 123 30.14 35.79 -12.55
C ALA A 123 29.81 37.27 -12.81
N GLU A 124 28.55 37.66 -12.59
CA GLU A 124 28.13 39.07 -12.71
C GLU A 124 28.83 39.97 -11.69
N LEU A 125 28.96 39.53 -10.45
CA LEU A 125 29.67 40.25 -9.40
C LEU A 125 31.17 40.40 -9.72
N ASP A 126 31.78 39.34 -10.20
CA ASP A 126 33.19 39.34 -10.63
C ASP A 126 33.43 40.33 -11.80
N GLU A 127 32.53 40.36 -12.76
CA GLU A 127 32.54 41.28 -13.88
C GLU A 127 32.41 42.73 -13.40
N LEU A 128 31.45 43.01 -12.51
CA LEU A 128 31.27 44.33 -11.90
C LEU A 128 32.52 44.76 -11.11
N ALA A 129 33.11 43.85 -10.34
CA ALA A 129 34.35 44.12 -9.60
C ALA A 129 35.49 44.45 -10.53
N THR A 130 35.64 43.74 -11.65
CA THR A 130 36.66 44.00 -12.68
C THR A 130 36.46 45.36 -13.31
N LEU A 131 35.23 45.73 -13.65
CA LEU A 131 34.90 47.03 -14.19
C LEU A 131 35.20 48.18 -13.21
N ARG A 132 34.88 48.01 -11.94
CA ARG A 132 35.19 48.97 -10.89
C ARG A 132 36.70 49.13 -10.71
N PHE A 133 37.44 48.06 -10.73
CA PHE A 133 38.89 48.06 -10.63
C PHE A 133 39.52 48.81 -11.84
N ALA A 134 39.04 48.55 -13.05
CA ALA A 134 39.48 49.25 -14.26
C ALA A 134 39.18 50.76 -14.19
N ARG A 135 38.05 51.17 -13.65
CA ARG A 135 37.69 52.59 -13.44
C ARG A 135 38.62 53.28 -12.45
N HIS A 136 39.07 52.61 -11.40
CA HIS A 136 39.93 53.18 -10.39
C HIS A 136 41.37 53.29 -10.82
N LYS A 137 41.80 52.57 -11.86
CA LYS A 137 43.13 52.66 -12.44
C LYS A 137 43.35 53.85 -13.36
N ILE A 138 42.27 54.48 -13.79
CA ILE A 138 42.33 55.66 -14.64
C ILE A 138 42.15 56.90 -13.77
#